data_b8249f044ca65d4d45be5cf8d534b462
#
_entry.id   b8249f044ca65d4d45be5cf8d534b462
#
_cell.length_a   1.000
_cell.length_b   1.000
_cell.length_c   1.000
_cell.angle_alpha   90.00
_cell.angle_beta   90.00
_cell.angle_gamma   90.00
#
_symmetry.space_group_name_H-M   'P 1'
#
loop_
_entity.id
_entity.type
_entity.pdbx_description
1 polymer ?
#
loop_
_entity_poly.entity_id
_entity_poly.type
_entity_poly.pdbx_seq_one_letter_code
_entity_poly.pdbx_strand_id
1 'polypeptide(L)'
;LVRATGQFITNFPAGGFLSHDRLAEGRADLITVRVMGWADGSPALDYTVNNSVGYPMLTGAGPEPVNHVLPAWDLLTGAYAAFALLAAIQRRSVSGEGAEVRIPLSDVAIGTVANLGGIAEVIYSGENRPRLGNAVYGLFGRDFVTRDGQRTMIVVVTPRQWANLIAALNLGDAIARIESERRVSFAKDDGLRFDHRDALYPLFEQAIAARDHADLAVAFDAGGIVHSPYRTMLDAVQDPALVANNPIFGAAQNPSGFAYPAAGAFATIPQAERQPPRPAPLNGQHSEEVLTSRLSLSSGEIARLIDAGIVGVG
;
A
#
# COMPACT_ATOMS: atom_id res chain seq x y z
N LEU A 1 -23.24 -11.28 -19.20
CA LEU A 1 -22.87 -10.72 -17.88
C LEU A 1 -22.67 -9.20 -17.97
N VAL A 2 -21.77 -8.71 -18.81
CA VAL A 2 -21.46 -7.26 -18.93
C VAL A 2 -22.71 -6.45 -19.28
N ARG A 3 -23.55 -6.92 -20.22
CA ARG A 3 -24.82 -6.26 -20.56
C ARG A 3 -25.80 -6.18 -19.40
N ALA A 4 -25.84 -7.20 -18.54
CA ALA A 4 -26.74 -7.23 -17.40
C ALA A 4 -26.33 -6.21 -16.31
N THR A 5 -25.02 -6.11 -16.02
CA THR A 5 -24.49 -5.24 -14.94
C THR A 5 -24.23 -3.81 -15.41
N GLY A 6 -23.87 -3.62 -16.68
CA GLY A 6 -23.41 -2.33 -17.23
C GLY A 6 -22.08 -1.85 -16.66
N GLN A 7 -21.29 -2.77 -16.10
CA GLN A 7 -20.00 -2.48 -15.47
C GLN A 7 -19.00 -3.59 -15.80
N PHE A 8 -17.78 -3.20 -16.15
CA PHE A 8 -16.74 -4.14 -16.54
C PHE A 8 -15.36 -3.61 -16.14
N ILE A 9 -14.66 -4.33 -15.27
CA ILE A 9 -13.26 -4.08 -14.96
C ILE A 9 -12.42 -5.14 -15.65
N THR A 10 -11.35 -4.73 -16.33
CA THR A 10 -10.52 -5.64 -17.09
C THR A 10 -9.09 -5.12 -17.25
N ASN A 11 -8.15 -6.04 -17.41
CA ASN A 11 -6.78 -5.78 -17.87
C ASN A 11 -6.50 -6.33 -19.28
N PHE A 12 -7.54 -6.81 -20.01
CA PHE A 12 -7.39 -7.20 -21.39
C PHE A 12 -7.10 -5.98 -22.29
N PRO A 13 -6.45 -6.19 -23.45
CA PRO A 13 -6.17 -5.12 -24.41
C PRO A 13 -7.42 -4.31 -24.79
N ALA A 14 -7.22 -3.04 -25.15
CA ALA A 14 -8.31 -2.15 -25.52
C ALA A 14 -9.02 -2.58 -26.83
N GLY A 15 -8.34 -3.31 -27.68
CA GLY A 15 -8.91 -3.88 -28.93
C GLY A 15 -9.55 -5.24 -28.72
N GLY A 16 -10.13 -5.78 -29.80
CA GLY A 16 -10.70 -7.11 -29.85
C GLY A 16 -12.14 -7.21 -29.33
N PHE A 17 -12.57 -8.42 -28.97
CA PHE A 17 -13.95 -8.69 -28.61
C PHE A 17 -14.40 -8.11 -27.27
N LEU A 18 -13.45 -7.76 -26.39
CA LEU A 18 -13.67 -7.08 -25.11
C LEU A 18 -13.37 -5.57 -25.16
N SER A 19 -13.28 -4.98 -26.38
CA SER A 19 -13.17 -3.53 -26.48
C SER A 19 -14.44 -2.84 -25.95
N HIS A 20 -14.27 -1.65 -25.39
CA HIS A 20 -15.39 -0.87 -24.88
C HIS A 20 -16.45 -0.65 -25.95
N ASP A 21 -16.04 -0.22 -27.16
CA ASP A 21 -16.96 0.09 -28.26
C ASP A 21 -17.86 -1.09 -28.61
N ARG A 22 -17.27 -2.30 -28.78
CA ARG A 22 -18.07 -3.50 -29.09
C ARG A 22 -19.02 -3.92 -27.97
N LEU A 23 -18.60 -3.76 -26.73
CA LEU A 23 -19.45 -4.08 -25.58
C LEU A 23 -20.58 -3.03 -25.42
N ALA A 24 -20.29 -1.77 -25.72
CA ALA A 24 -21.22 -0.65 -25.66
C ALA A 24 -22.33 -0.71 -26.75
N GLU A 25 -22.07 -1.37 -27.89
CA GLU A 25 -23.11 -1.66 -28.88
C GLU A 25 -24.34 -2.35 -28.25
N GLY A 26 -24.12 -3.20 -27.27
CA GLY A 26 -25.18 -3.92 -26.56
C GLY A 26 -25.72 -3.21 -25.32
N ARG A 27 -25.04 -2.14 -24.88
CA ARG A 27 -25.40 -1.34 -23.70
C ARG A 27 -24.70 0.02 -23.72
N ALA A 28 -25.37 1.05 -24.22
CA ALA A 28 -24.79 2.38 -24.42
C ALA A 28 -24.29 3.08 -23.14
N ASP A 29 -24.89 2.76 -21.98
CA ASP A 29 -24.48 3.30 -20.67
C ASP A 29 -23.39 2.44 -19.97
N LEU A 30 -22.69 1.59 -20.73
CA LEU A 30 -21.64 0.73 -20.20
C LEU A 30 -20.48 1.53 -19.60
N ILE A 31 -20.04 1.12 -18.42
CA ILE A 31 -18.80 1.58 -17.81
C ILE A 31 -17.75 0.48 -17.94
N THR A 32 -16.62 0.81 -18.57
CA THR A 32 -15.45 -0.06 -18.63
C THR A 32 -14.30 0.61 -17.88
N VAL A 33 -13.75 -0.03 -16.86
CA VAL A 33 -12.49 0.37 -16.22
C VAL A 33 -11.41 -0.58 -16.70
N ARG A 34 -10.42 -0.04 -17.41
CA ARG A 34 -9.35 -0.80 -18.03
C ARG A 34 -8.01 -0.49 -17.36
N VAL A 35 -7.47 -1.48 -16.67
CA VAL A 35 -6.11 -1.44 -16.13
C VAL A 35 -5.13 -1.78 -17.25
N MET A 36 -4.11 -0.96 -17.45
CA MET A 36 -3.12 -1.09 -18.50
C MET A 36 -1.71 -1.12 -17.91
N GLY A 37 -0.73 -1.65 -18.62
CA GLY A 37 0.68 -1.54 -18.25
C GLY A 37 1.17 -0.12 -18.44
N TRP A 38 1.47 0.24 -19.68
CA TRP A 38 1.80 1.61 -20.10
C TRP A 38 0.61 2.28 -20.79
N ALA A 39 0.65 3.61 -20.84
CA ALA A 39 -0.42 4.41 -21.47
C ALA A 39 -0.63 4.10 -22.97
N ASP A 40 0.41 3.69 -23.67
CA ASP A 40 0.36 3.27 -25.07
C ASP A 40 -0.20 1.85 -25.28
N GLY A 41 -0.48 1.13 -24.18
CA GLY A 41 -0.99 -0.25 -24.22
C GLY A 41 0.10 -1.32 -24.21
N SER A 42 1.36 -0.96 -24.17
CA SER A 42 2.44 -1.93 -24.03
C SER A 42 2.40 -2.61 -22.64
N PRO A 43 2.86 -3.88 -22.54
CA PRO A 43 2.79 -4.64 -21.29
C PRO A 43 3.76 -4.08 -20.24
N ALA A 44 3.32 -4.10 -18.98
CA ALA A 44 4.16 -3.83 -17.82
C ALA A 44 3.67 -4.63 -16.61
N LEU A 45 4.56 -4.79 -15.66
CA LEU A 45 4.29 -5.31 -14.31
C LEU A 45 4.80 -4.31 -13.29
N ASP A 46 4.30 -4.39 -12.06
CA ASP A 46 4.70 -3.53 -10.95
C ASP A 46 6.22 -3.34 -10.88
N TYR A 47 6.97 -4.45 -10.84
CA TYR A 47 8.44 -4.43 -10.68
C TYR A 47 9.19 -3.82 -11.87
N THR A 48 8.63 -3.81 -13.07
CA THR A 48 9.23 -3.13 -14.23
C THR A 48 8.90 -1.66 -14.24
N VAL A 49 7.70 -1.26 -13.84
CA VAL A 49 7.29 0.14 -13.67
C VAL A 49 8.08 0.79 -12.52
N ASN A 50 8.26 0.08 -11.39
CA ASN A 50 9.03 0.59 -10.25
C ASN A 50 10.44 1.01 -10.65
N ASN A 51 11.10 0.23 -11.48
CA ASN A 51 12.44 0.56 -11.99
C ASN A 51 12.46 1.84 -12.83
N SER A 52 11.37 2.10 -13.56
CA SER A 52 11.27 3.26 -14.46
C SER A 52 10.98 4.57 -13.75
N VAL A 53 10.44 4.53 -12.52
CA VAL A 53 10.11 5.73 -11.75
C VAL A 53 11.20 6.11 -10.73
N GLY A 54 12.33 5.41 -10.72
CA GLY A 54 13.54 5.79 -9.98
C GLY A 54 13.61 5.33 -8.51
N TYR A 55 12.56 4.80 -7.92
CA TYR A 55 12.55 4.43 -6.50
C TYR A 55 13.55 3.35 -6.10
N PRO A 56 13.84 2.31 -6.91
CA PRO A 56 14.89 1.35 -6.58
C PRO A 56 16.27 1.97 -6.41
N MET A 57 16.52 3.08 -7.11
CA MET A 57 17.77 3.84 -6.99
C MET A 57 17.85 4.69 -5.72
N LEU A 58 16.73 4.93 -5.04
CA LEU A 58 16.65 5.65 -3.76
C LEU A 58 16.52 4.73 -2.56
N THR A 59 16.13 3.47 -2.77
CA THR A 59 15.88 2.49 -1.71
C THR A 59 17.17 1.84 -1.24
N GLY A 60 17.31 1.64 0.09
CA GLY A 60 18.47 1.02 0.71
C GLY A 60 19.63 1.98 0.93
N ALA A 61 20.77 1.44 1.40
CA ALA A 61 21.98 2.20 1.74
C ALA A 61 23.17 1.89 0.82
N GLY A 62 23.15 0.76 0.13
CA GLY A 62 24.24 0.30 -0.75
C GLY A 62 24.18 0.92 -2.15
N PRO A 63 25.16 0.63 -3.01
CA PRO A 63 25.23 1.17 -4.37
C PRO A 63 24.21 0.51 -5.33
N GLU A 64 23.82 -0.72 -5.06
CA GLU A 64 22.93 -1.49 -5.93
C GLU A 64 21.47 -1.06 -5.79
N PRO A 65 20.69 -1.04 -6.89
CA PRO A 65 19.26 -0.78 -6.79
C PRO A 65 18.56 -1.85 -5.93
N VAL A 66 17.60 -1.42 -5.13
CA VAL A 66 16.82 -2.32 -4.26
C VAL A 66 15.35 -2.21 -4.63
N ASN A 67 14.79 -3.30 -5.13
CA ASN A 67 13.38 -3.37 -5.45
C ASN A 67 12.54 -3.59 -4.18
N HIS A 68 11.27 -3.19 -4.21
CA HIS A 68 10.36 -3.46 -3.11
C HIS A 68 9.82 -4.90 -3.19
N VAL A 69 9.44 -5.48 -2.05
CA VAL A 69 8.78 -6.80 -2.00
C VAL A 69 7.25 -6.69 -2.09
N LEU A 70 6.69 -5.53 -1.76
CA LEU A 70 5.28 -5.24 -1.88
C LEU A 70 5.00 -4.71 -3.30
N PRO A 71 4.08 -5.31 -4.09
CA PRO A 71 3.67 -4.77 -5.40
C PRO A 71 2.81 -3.51 -5.19
N ALA A 72 3.45 -2.42 -4.80
CA ALA A 72 2.80 -1.20 -4.35
C ALA A 72 1.99 -0.52 -5.45
N TRP A 73 2.48 -0.55 -6.68
CA TRP A 73 1.81 0.06 -7.83
C TRP A 73 0.58 -0.73 -8.24
N ASP A 74 0.62 -2.07 -8.19
CA ASP A 74 -0.54 -2.94 -8.44
C ASP A 74 -1.63 -2.68 -7.40
N LEU A 75 -1.28 -2.65 -6.12
CA LEU A 75 -2.23 -2.39 -5.03
C LEU A 75 -2.86 -1.00 -5.14
N LEU A 76 -2.05 0.02 -5.43
CA LEU A 76 -2.53 1.39 -5.61
C LEU A 76 -3.42 1.50 -6.86
N THR A 77 -3.03 0.88 -7.97
CA THR A 77 -3.84 0.85 -9.20
C THR A 77 -5.16 0.13 -8.97
N GLY A 78 -5.17 -0.97 -8.22
CA GLY A 78 -6.40 -1.66 -7.82
C GLY A 78 -7.35 -0.77 -7.01
N ALA A 79 -6.82 0.00 -6.06
CA ALA A 79 -7.60 0.99 -5.31
C ALA A 79 -8.14 2.11 -6.21
N TYR A 80 -7.32 2.65 -7.12
CA TYR A 80 -7.76 3.65 -8.10
C TYR A 80 -8.81 3.09 -9.06
N ALA A 81 -8.71 1.84 -9.49
CA ALA A 81 -9.70 1.20 -10.35
C ALA A 81 -11.07 1.11 -9.67
N ALA A 82 -11.09 0.73 -8.39
CA ALA A 82 -12.32 0.71 -7.60
C ALA A 82 -12.92 2.12 -7.43
N PHE A 83 -12.08 3.12 -7.10
CA PHE A 83 -12.51 4.52 -7.00
C PHE A 83 -13.02 5.06 -8.33
N ALA A 84 -12.33 4.80 -9.43
CA ALA A 84 -12.72 5.23 -10.77
C ALA A 84 -14.04 4.60 -11.21
N LEU A 85 -14.28 3.32 -10.86
CA LEU A 85 -15.58 2.68 -11.12
C LEU A 85 -16.71 3.39 -10.37
N LEU A 86 -16.53 3.69 -9.08
CA LEU A 86 -17.53 4.39 -8.27
C LEU A 86 -17.79 5.80 -8.82
N ALA A 87 -16.76 6.54 -9.20
CA ALA A 87 -16.88 7.86 -9.80
C ALA A 87 -17.63 7.80 -11.16
N ALA A 88 -17.33 6.80 -11.99
CA ALA A 88 -18.02 6.60 -13.27
C ALA A 88 -19.49 6.19 -13.07
N ILE A 89 -19.81 5.37 -12.06
CA ILE A 89 -21.19 5.04 -11.69
C ILE A 89 -21.94 6.31 -11.26
N GLN A 90 -21.32 7.14 -10.41
CA GLN A 90 -21.91 8.40 -9.99
C GLN A 90 -22.14 9.36 -11.18
N ARG A 91 -21.15 9.49 -12.07
CA ARG A 91 -21.30 10.26 -13.31
C ARG A 91 -22.47 9.73 -14.16
N ARG A 92 -22.55 8.44 -14.39
CA ARG A 92 -23.62 7.79 -15.15
C ARG A 92 -25.00 8.04 -14.51
N SER A 93 -25.11 8.04 -13.19
CA SER A 93 -26.39 8.30 -12.49
C SER A 93 -26.94 9.71 -12.76
N VAL A 94 -26.07 10.66 -13.11
CA VAL A 94 -26.42 12.05 -13.43
C VAL A 94 -26.61 12.26 -14.93
N SER A 95 -25.68 11.75 -15.75
CA SER A 95 -25.64 12.02 -17.20
C SER A 95 -26.41 10.98 -18.03
N GLY A 96 -26.64 9.79 -17.50
CA GLY A 96 -27.13 8.64 -18.27
C GLY A 96 -26.10 8.00 -19.20
N GLU A 97 -24.87 8.53 -19.27
CA GLU A 97 -23.84 8.10 -20.23
C GLU A 97 -22.84 7.11 -19.62
N GLY A 98 -22.47 6.10 -20.41
CA GLY A 98 -21.35 5.22 -20.11
C GLY A 98 -19.99 5.88 -20.32
N ALA A 99 -18.91 5.16 -20.00
CA ALA A 99 -17.53 5.63 -20.22
C ALA A 99 -16.54 4.46 -20.24
N GLU A 100 -15.44 4.61 -21.00
CA GLU A 100 -14.23 3.85 -20.78
C GLU A 100 -13.26 4.69 -19.94
N VAL A 101 -12.85 4.16 -18.78
CA VAL A 101 -11.82 4.74 -17.93
C VAL A 101 -10.57 3.89 -18.05
N ARG A 102 -9.48 4.46 -18.54
CA ARG A 102 -8.18 3.81 -18.71
C ARG A 102 -7.25 4.21 -17.58
N ILE A 103 -6.61 3.24 -16.93
CA ILE A 103 -5.72 3.45 -15.79
C ILE A 103 -4.40 2.72 -16.07
N PRO A 104 -3.42 3.41 -16.66
CA PRO A 104 -2.07 2.85 -16.82
C PRO A 104 -1.37 2.75 -15.48
N LEU A 105 -0.79 1.60 -15.19
CA LEU A 105 0.05 1.37 -14.00
C LEU A 105 1.22 2.36 -13.94
N SER A 106 1.82 2.64 -15.09
CA SER A 106 2.88 3.64 -15.26
C SER A 106 2.47 5.03 -14.81
N ASP A 107 1.24 5.46 -15.16
CA ASP A 107 0.76 6.80 -14.82
C ASP A 107 0.41 6.91 -13.33
N VAL A 108 -0.10 5.83 -12.73
CA VAL A 108 -0.30 5.76 -11.28
C VAL A 108 1.03 5.90 -10.55
N ALA A 109 2.06 5.20 -11.01
CA ALA A 109 3.38 5.24 -10.39
C ALA A 109 4.04 6.62 -10.53
N ILE A 110 4.17 7.14 -11.75
CA ILE A 110 4.85 8.43 -11.97
C ILE A 110 4.04 9.61 -11.40
N GLY A 111 2.69 9.54 -11.47
CA GLY A 111 1.83 10.52 -10.84
C GLY A 111 1.96 10.54 -9.32
N THR A 112 2.17 9.39 -8.69
CA THR A 112 2.46 9.28 -7.26
C THR A 112 3.81 9.92 -6.93
N VAL A 113 4.86 9.64 -7.70
CA VAL A 113 6.18 10.29 -7.54
C VAL A 113 6.06 11.81 -7.67
N ALA A 114 5.27 12.29 -8.63
CA ALA A 114 5.01 13.72 -8.83
C ALA A 114 4.29 14.34 -7.63
N ASN A 115 3.22 13.70 -7.14
CA ASN A 115 2.43 14.18 -6.00
C ASN A 115 3.23 14.21 -4.68
N LEU A 116 4.25 13.36 -4.54
CA LEU A 116 5.20 13.38 -3.43
C LEU A 116 6.34 14.40 -3.63
N GLY A 117 6.29 15.21 -4.68
CA GLY A 117 7.27 16.26 -4.96
C GLY A 117 8.55 15.79 -5.67
N GLY A 118 8.72 14.48 -5.90
CA GLY A 118 9.99 13.94 -6.42
C GLY A 118 10.40 14.49 -7.80
N ILE A 119 9.44 14.69 -8.69
CA ILE A 119 9.71 15.27 -10.01
C ILE A 119 10.13 16.75 -9.88
N ALA A 120 9.38 17.54 -9.12
CA ALA A 120 9.66 18.95 -8.93
C ALA A 120 11.02 19.17 -8.26
N GLU A 121 11.36 18.37 -7.28
CA GLU A 121 12.65 18.43 -6.57
C GLU A 121 13.83 18.20 -7.52
N VAL A 122 13.78 17.13 -8.32
CA VAL A 122 14.86 16.82 -9.27
C VAL A 122 14.99 17.89 -10.36
N ILE A 123 13.86 18.42 -10.87
CA ILE A 123 13.89 19.50 -11.87
C ILE A 123 14.50 20.78 -11.27
N TYR A 124 14.19 21.10 -10.02
CA TYR A 124 14.68 22.30 -9.35
C TYR A 124 16.14 22.19 -8.93
N SER A 125 16.54 21.05 -8.32
CA SER A 125 17.91 20.85 -7.81
C SER A 125 18.91 20.39 -8.87
N GLY A 126 18.44 19.70 -9.90
CA GLY A 126 19.29 19.01 -10.88
C GLY A 126 19.93 17.72 -10.34
N GLU A 127 19.57 17.29 -9.12
CA GLU A 127 20.20 16.17 -8.41
C GLU A 127 19.17 15.16 -7.90
N ASN A 128 19.61 13.92 -7.79
CA ASN A 128 18.82 12.88 -7.11
C ASN A 128 18.99 12.99 -5.58
N ARG A 129 17.94 12.65 -4.85
CA ARG A 129 18.08 12.43 -3.40
C ARG A 129 19.15 11.39 -3.10
N PRO A 130 19.92 11.56 -2.02
CA PRO A 130 20.83 10.52 -1.57
C PRO A 130 20.06 9.30 -1.06
N ARG A 131 20.70 8.14 -1.12
CA ARG A 131 20.20 6.95 -0.43
C ARG A 131 20.42 7.09 1.07
N LEU A 132 19.39 6.83 1.84
CA LEU A 132 19.37 7.07 3.28
C LEU A 132 19.21 5.79 4.11
N GLY A 133 19.18 4.62 3.48
CA GLY A 133 18.87 3.38 4.17
C GLY A 133 17.45 3.44 4.76
N ASN A 134 17.36 3.28 6.08
CA ASN A 134 16.09 3.37 6.80
C ASN A 134 15.80 4.78 7.35
N ALA A 135 16.66 5.77 7.08
CA ALA A 135 16.38 7.14 7.52
C ALA A 135 15.29 7.79 6.67
N VAL A 136 14.44 8.57 7.32
CA VAL A 136 13.37 9.33 6.66
C VAL A 136 13.92 10.66 6.19
N TYR A 137 13.66 11.00 4.92
CA TYR A 137 14.10 12.25 4.32
C TYR A 137 13.39 13.45 4.94
N GLY A 138 14.17 14.49 5.27
CA GLY A 138 13.65 15.80 5.69
C GLY A 138 13.17 15.88 7.15
N LEU A 139 13.31 14.82 7.95
CA LEU A 139 12.97 14.84 9.38
C LEU A 139 13.88 13.93 10.21
N PHE A 140 13.74 13.98 11.53
CA PHE A 140 14.44 13.04 12.43
C PHE A 140 13.64 11.73 12.47
N GLY A 141 14.13 10.73 11.77
CA GLY A 141 13.53 9.40 11.76
C GLY A 141 14.48 8.37 11.17
N ARG A 142 14.77 7.31 11.92
CA ARG A 142 15.49 6.13 11.46
C ARG A 142 15.33 4.98 12.44
N ASP A 143 15.91 3.86 12.11
CA ASP A 143 16.02 2.70 12.98
C ASP A 143 17.24 2.76 13.89
N PHE A 144 17.09 2.23 15.09
CA PHE A 144 18.13 2.10 16.11
C PHE A 144 18.12 0.68 16.68
N VAL A 145 19.27 0.26 17.20
CA VAL A 145 19.42 -1.06 17.84
C VAL A 145 19.55 -0.87 19.36
N THR A 146 18.72 -1.56 20.11
CA THR A 146 18.68 -1.55 21.57
C THR A 146 19.71 -2.50 22.16
N ARG A 147 19.94 -2.43 23.48
CA ARG A 147 20.91 -3.28 24.20
C ARG A 147 20.65 -4.78 24.01
N ASP A 148 19.38 -5.17 23.99
CA ASP A 148 18.92 -6.56 23.77
C ASP A 148 18.86 -6.95 22.29
N GLY A 149 19.43 -6.12 21.40
CA GLY A 149 19.55 -6.40 19.97
C GLY A 149 18.29 -6.18 19.13
N GLN A 150 17.21 -5.66 19.73
CA GLN A 150 16.00 -5.31 18.98
C GLN A 150 16.24 -4.09 18.11
N ARG A 151 15.79 -4.14 16.86
CA ARG A 151 15.82 -3.00 15.98
C ARG A 151 14.46 -2.31 16.02
N THR A 152 14.46 -1.00 16.30
CA THR A 152 13.22 -0.20 16.38
C THR A 152 13.30 1.02 15.50
N MET A 153 12.23 1.31 14.76
CA MET A 153 12.06 2.56 14.04
C MET A 153 11.57 3.62 15.02
N ILE A 154 12.16 4.81 14.97
CA ILE A 154 11.72 5.98 15.73
C ILE A 154 11.54 7.13 14.75
N VAL A 155 10.40 7.81 14.80
CA VAL A 155 10.08 8.94 13.94
C VAL A 155 9.56 10.10 14.79
N VAL A 156 10.10 11.28 14.55
CA VAL A 156 9.68 12.52 15.21
C VAL A 156 9.14 13.49 14.19
N VAL A 157 7.86 13.84 14.32
CA VAL A 157 7.15 14.74 13.39
C VAL A 157 6.82 16.08 14.02
N THR A 158 6.72 16.14 15.35
CA THR A 158 6.30 17.36 16.05
C THR A 158 7.37 17.87 17.02
N PRO A 159 7.43 19.19 17.28
CA PRO A 159 8.32 19.73 18.30
C PRO A 159 8.12 19.10 19.69
N ARG A 160 6.89 18.74 20.04
CA ARG A 160 6.59 18.06 21.30
C ARG A 160 7.22 16.68 21.36
N GLN A 161 7.12 15.88 20.29
CA GLN A 161 7.76 14.56 20.23
C GLN A 161 9.27 14.65 20.32
N TRP A 162 9.87 15.67 19.69
CA TRP A 162 11.31 15.94 19.82
C TRP A 162 11.73 16.22 21.27
N ALA A 163 11.05 17.13 21.94
CA ALA A 163 11.32 17.44 23.34
C ALA A 163 11.14 16.21 24.24
N ASN A 164 10.10 15.44 24.04
CA ASN A 164 9.82 14.23 24.80
C ASN A 164 10.86 13.13 24.55
N LEU A 165 11.35 12.96 23.30
CA LEU A 165 12.40 12.00 22.97
C LEU A 165 13.73 12.37 23.66
N ILE A 166 14.11 13.65 23.63
CA ILE A 166 15.29 14.16 24.34
C ILE A 166 15.18 13.89 25.86
N ALA A 167 14.01 14.16 26.43
CA ALA A 167 13.78 13.94 27.87
C ALA A 167 13.80 12.46 28.23
N ALA A 168 13.13 11.60 27.43
CA ALA A 168 13.09 10.14 27.64
C ALA A 168 14.48 9.49 27.61
N LEU A 169 15.39 10.05 26.81
CA LEU A 169 16.77 9.57 26.65
C LEU A 169 17.80 10.34 27.48
N ASN A 170 17.40 11.36 28.25
CA ASN A 170 18.27 12.24 29.03
C ASN A 170 19.35 12.93 28.19
N LEU A 171 18.98 13.40 26.98
CA LEU A 171 19.94 13.98 26.04
C LEU A 171 19.96 15.52 26.02
N GLY A 172 19.28 16.19 26.97
CA GLY A 172 19.14 17.65 26.98
C GLY A 172 20.47 18.40 26.88
N ASP A 173 21.41 18.10 27.75
CA ASP A 173 22.74 18.79 27.79
C ASP A 173 23.55 18.50 26.52
N ALA A 174 23.49 17.30 26.01
CA ALA A 174 24.21 16.92 24.78
C ALA A 174 23.65 17.62 23.55
N ILE A 175 22.32 17.70 23.43
CA ILE A 175 21.65 18.46 22.37
C ILE A 175 21.97 19.95 22.47
N ALA A 176 21.89 20.55 23.67
CA ALA A 176 22.23 21.98 23.89
C ALA A 176 23.67 22.31 23.48
N ARG A 177 24.59 21.38 23.69
CA ARG A 177 25.99 21.52 23.26
C ARG A 177 26.10 21.56 21.74
N ILE A 178 25.45 20.60 21.02
CA ILE A 178 25.46 20.56 19.55
C ILE A 178 24.80 21.83 19.00
N GLU A 179 23.67 22.26 19.57
CA GLU A 179 22.99 23.50 19.14
C GLU A 179 23.91 24.72 19.27
N SER A 180 24.65 24.83 20.40
CA SER A 180 25.61 25.91 20.62
C SER A 180 26.78 25.86 19.62
N GLU A 181 27.39 24.70 19.43
CA GLU A 181 28.52 24.50 18.51
C GLU A 181 28.13 24.79 17.05
N ARG A 182 26.95 24.32 16.63
CA ARG A 182 26.45 24.48 15.26
C ARG A 182 25.69 25.81 15.04
N ARG A 183 25.37 26.54 16.11
CA ARG A 183 24.60 27.80 16.12
C ARG A 183 23.20 27.64 15.51
N VAL A 184 22.55 26.54 15.83
CA VAL A 184 21.21 26.18 15.37
C VAL A 184 20.31 25.83 16.55
N SER A 185 19.00 25.74 16.32
CA SER A 185 18.06 25.17 17.30
C SER A 185 17.21 24.09 16.64
N PHE A 186 17.22 22.91 17.23
CA PHE A 186 16.45 21.76 16.77
C PHE A 186 15.01 21.75 17.28
N ALA A 187 14.62 22.70 18.11
CA ALA A 187 13.35 22.67 18.81
C ALA A 187 12.13 22.75 17.87
N LYS A 188 12.23 23.49 16.75
CA LYS A 188 11.08 23.79 15.88
C LYS A 188 11.29 23.44 14.42
N ASP A 189 12.46 23.00 14.02
CA ASP A 189 12.82 22.81 12.62
C ASP A 189 13.27 21.36 12.37
N ASP A 190 12.42 20.61 11.67
CA ASP A 190 12.70 19.21 11.32
C ASP A 190 13.80 19.09 10.27
N GLY A 191 13.88 20.04 9.32
CA GLY A 191 14.92 20.10 8.32
C GLY A 191 16.31 20.22 8.98
N LEU A 192 16.47 21.10 9.97
CA LEU A 192 17.73 21.22 10.71
C LEU A 192 18.12 19.92 11.42
N ARG A 193 17.16 19.16 11.96
CA ARG A 193 17.45 17.84 12.56
C ARG A 193 17.94 16.85 11.50
N PHE A 194 17.37 16.90 10.31
CA PHE A 194 17.81 16.07 9.19
C PHE A 194 19.18 16.51 8.67
N ASP A 195 19.42 17.80 8.50
CA ASP A 195 20.68 18.33 7.97
C ASP A 195 21.85 18.07 8.91
N HIS A 196 21.62 18.09 10.23
CA HIS A 196 22.62 17.81 11.26
C HIS A 196 22.58 16.37 11.80
N ARG A 197 22.00 15.41 11.06
CA ARG A 197 21.87 14.01 11.47
C ARG A 197 23.20 13.32 11.72
N ASP A 198 24.27 13.76 11.09
CA ASP A 198 25.64 13.28 11.31
C ASP A 198 26.10 13.45 12.76
N ALA A 199 25.71 14.54 13.40
CA ALA A 199 25.98 14.81 14.80
C ALA A 199 24.94 14.19 15.75
N LEU A 200 23.69 14.12 15.33
CA LEU A 200 22.58 13.65 16.15
C LEU A 200 22.54 12.12 16.25
N TYR A 201 22.63 11.40 15.13
CA TYR A 201 22.43 9.96 15.12
C TYR A 201 23.35 9.18 16.04
N PRO A 202 24.68 9.43 16.12
CA PRO A 202 25.55 8.73 17.05
C PRO A 202 25.17 8.91 18.51
N LEU A 203 24.65 10.10 18.87
CA LEU A 203 24.22 10.40 20.23
C LEU A 203 23.00 9.55 20.62
N PHE A 204 22.00 9.47 19.72
CA PHE A 204 20.80 8.66 19.94
C PHE A 204 21.11 7.16 19.88
N GLU A 205 22.01 6.72 18.99
CA GLU A 205 22.49 5.34 18.95
C GLU A 205 23.06 4.89 20.28
N GLN A 206 23.95 5.69 20.87
CA GLN A 206 24.54 5.38 22.15
C GLN A 206 23.50 5.31 23.28
N ALA A 207 22.57 6.26 23.34
CA ALA A 207 21.57 6.32 24.41
C ALA A 207 20.56 5.16 24.30
N ILE A 208 20.18 4.77 23.08
CA ILE A 208 19.25 3.67 22.82
C ILE A 208 19.93 2.31 23.03
N ALA A 209 21.16 2.14 22.58
CA ALA A 209 21.94 0.91 22.76
C ALA A 209 22.27 0.62 24.25
N ALA A 210 22.12 1.59 25.13
CA ALA A 210 22.32 1.41 26.58
C ALA A 210 21.08 0.81 27.30
N ARG A 211 19.93 0.68 26.64
CA ARG A 211 18.66 0.29 27.25
C ARG A 211 17.98 -0.83 26.45
N ASP A 212 17.20 -1.66 27.14
CA ASP A 212 16.39 -2.71 26.50
C ASP A 212 15.16 -2.11 25.82
N HIS A 213 14.69 -2.79 24.78
CA HIS A 213 13.54 -2.33 23.98
C HIS A 213 12.28 -2.12 24.84
N ALA A 214 12.01 -3.04 25.78
CA ALA A 214 10.82 -2.95 26.64
C ALA A 214 10.81 -1.67 27.50
N ASP A 215 11.97 -1.31 28.08
CA ASP A 215 12.10 -0.09 28.90
C ASP A 215 11.94 1.17 28.05
N LEU A 216 12.49 1.16 26.84
CA LEU A 216 12.34 2.27 25.89
C LEU A 216 10.91 2.42 25.42
N ALA A 217 10.23 1.32 25.11
CA ALA A 217 8.84 1.35 24.66
C ALA A 217 7.92 2.01 25.69
N VAL A 218 8.05 1.65 26.97
CA VAL A 218 7.30 2.30 28.06
C VAL A 218 7.53 3.81 28.11
N ALA A 219 8.80 4.22 28.00
CA ALA A 219 9.14 5.65 28.03
C ALA A 219 8.66 6.41 26.79
N PHE A 220 8.70 5.77 25.62
CA PHE A 220 8.29 6.35 24.36
C PHE A 220 6.77 6.47 24.27
N ASP A 221 6.03 5.45 24.71
CA ASP A 221 4.57 5.47 24.78
C ASP A 221 4.09 6.60 25.73
N ALA A 222 4.68 6.70 26.90
CA ALA A 222 4.38 7.77 27.85
C ALA A 222 4.68 9.17 27.27
N GLY A 223 5.72 9.29 26.44
CA GLY A 223 6.10 10.51 25.73
C GLY A 223 5.31 10.79 24.44
N GLY A 224 4.46 9.87 23.98
CA GLY A 224 3.78 9.97 22.68
C GLY A 224 4.77 10.00 21.49
N ILE A 225 5.90 9.32 21.64
CA ILE A 225 6.93 9.20 20.60
C ILE A 225 6.51 8.06 19.66
N VAL A 226 6.51 8.32 18.35
CA VAL A 226 6.16 7.29 17.36
C VAL A 226 7.32 6.33 17.18
N HIS A 227 7.11 5.09 17.55
CA HIS A 227 8.11 4.04 17.42
C HIS A 227 7.47 2.68 17.12
N SER A 228 8.23 1.76 16.53
CA SER A 228 7.80 0.38 16.32
C SER A 228 9.02 -0.53 16.13
N PRO A 229 9.04 -1.73 16.75
CA PRO A 229 10.08 -2.71 16.49
C PRO A 229 9.95 -3.27 15.06
N TYR A 230 11.08 -3.59 14.44
CA TYR A 230 11.11 -4.41 13.23
C TYR A 230 10.77 -5.85 13.61
N ARG A 231 9.86 -6.44 12.86
CA ARG A 231 9.38 -7.79 13.08
C ARG A 231 9.54 -8.63 11.82
N THR A 232 9.78 -9.91 11.99
CA THR A 232 9.58 -10.87 10.90
C THR A 232 8.08 -11.10 10.66
N MET A 233 7.73 -11.70 9.52
CA MET A 233 6.33 -12.11 9.29
C MET A 233 5.81 -13.05 10.36
N LEU A 234 6.68 -13.96 10.85
CA LEU A 234 6.32 -14.88 11.93
C LEU A 234 5.98 -14.12 13.23
N ASP A 235 6.81 -13.16 13.62
CA ASP A 235 6.56 -12.34 14.81
C ASP A 235 5.24 -11.54 14.65
N ALA A 236 5.00 -10.99 13.47
CA ALA A 236 3.79 -10.22 13.19
C ALA A 236 2.52 -11.09 13.28
N VAL A 237 2.55 -12.32 12.76
CA VAL A 237 1.42 -13.27 12.85
C VAL A 237 1.17 -13.72 14.29
N GLN A 238 2.23 -13.84 15.09
CA GLN A 238 2.13 -14.25 16.50
C GLN A 238 1.67 -13.12 17.43
N ASP A 239 1.72 -11.86 16.99
CA ASP A 239 1.22 -10.74 17.80
C ASP A 239 -0.33 -10.72 17.78
N PRO A 240 -0.98 -10.96 18.94
CA PRO A 240 -2.44 -10.99 18.99
C PRO A 240 -3.08 -9.66 18.56
N ALA A 241 -2.43 -8.54 18.79
CA ALA A 241 -2.97 -7.22 18.41
C ALA A 241 -3.00 -7.01 16.90
N LEU A 242 -2.07 -7.64 16.17
CA LEU A 242 -2.01 -7.52 14.71
C LEU A 242 -2.94 -8.47 13.99
N VAL A 243 -3.16 -9.70 14.51
CA VAL A 243 -3.94 -10.74 13.83
C VAL A 243 -5.09 -11.25 14.68
N ALA A 244 -4.82 -11.93 15.80
CA ALA A 244 -5.85 -12.69 16.54
C ALA A 244 -6.97 -11.80 17.11
N ASN A 245 -6.64 -10.64 17.63
CA ASN A 245 -7.58 -9.67 18.20
C ASN A 245 -7.97 -8.54 17.24
N ASN A 246 -7.47 -8.58 16.01
CA ASN A 246 -7.78 -7.54 15.02
C ASN A 246 -9.10 -7.88 14.30
N PRO A 247 -10.13 -7.04 14.42
CA PRO A 247 -11.46 -7.33 13.91
C PRO A 247 -11.57 -7.38 12.37
N ILE A 248 -10.51 -7.03 11.63
CA ILE A 248 -10.52 -7.20 10.17
C ILE A 248 -10.38 -8.67 9.77
N PHE A 249 -9.84 -9.52 10.65
CA PHE A 249 -9.64 -10.93 10.37
C PHE A 249 -10.81 -11.79 10.82
N GLY A 250 -11.12 -12.81 10.04
CA GLY A 250 -12.03 -13.89 10.39
C GLY A 250 -11.45 -15.23 9.97
N ALA A 251 -11.78 -16.29 10.68
CA ALA A 251 -11.37 -17.63 10.28
C ALA A 251 -12.09 -18.03 8.98
N ALA A 252 -11.34 -18.42 7.97
CA ALA A 252 -11.88 -18.94 6.71
C ALA A 252 -11.34 -20.36 6.50
N GLN A 253 -12.28 -21.33 6.36
CA GLN A 253 -11.95 -22.69 5.97
C GLN A 253 -11.79 -22.73 4.46
N ASN A 254 -10.57 -22.90 3.98
CA ASN A 254 -10.28 -22.87 2.57
C ASN A 254 -10.32 -24.28 1.92
N PRO A 255 -10.52 -24.37 0.58
CA PRO A 255 -10.53 -25.64 -0.12
C PRO A 255 -9.25 -26.46 0.00
N SER A 256 -8.14 -25.83 0.37
CA SER A 256 -6.87 -26.49 0.69
C SER A 256 -6.93 -27.39 1.93
N GLY A 257 -8.03 -27.36 2.71
CA GLY A 257 -8.17 -28.04 4.00
C GLY A 257 -7.60 -27.27 5.19
N PHE A 258 -6.96 -26.12 4.96
CA PHE A 258 -6.41 -25.28 6.03
C PHE A 258 -7.37 -24.13 6.38
N ALA A 259 -7.57 -23.92 7.67
CA ALA A 259 -8.20 -22.72 8.20
C ALA A 259 -7.10 -21.72 8.60
N TYR A 260 -7.25 -20.48 8.17
CA TYR A 260 -6.34 -19.39 8.56
C TYR A 260 -7.10 -18.06 8.63
N PRO A 261 -6.58 -17.06 9.35
CA PRO A 261 -7.18 -15.74 9.39
C PRO A 261 -7.17 -15.11 8.00
N ALA A 262 -8.34 -14.82 7.46
CA ALA A 262 -8.50 -14.07 6.20
C ALA A 262 -8.94 -12.65 6.50
N ALA A 263 -8.37 -11.67 5.77
CA ALA A 263 -8.72 -10.27 5.94
C ALA A 263 -10.04 -9.95 5.22
N GLY A 264 -10.96 -9.29 5.92
CA GLY A 264 -12.15 -8.66 5.35
C GLY A 264 -11.90 -7.22 4.93
N ALA A 265 -12.94 -6.40 4.88
CA ALA A 265 -12.84 -4.99 4.54
C ALA A 265 -11.98 -4.22 5.56
N PHE A 266 -11.07 -3.36 5.08
CA PHE A 266 -10.22 -2.52 5.94
C PHE A 266 -11.00 -1.36 6.56
N ALA A 267 -11.97 -0.80 5.81
CA ALA A 267 -12.82 0.26 6.31
C ALA A 267 -13.88 -0.27 7.27
N THR A 268 -14.16 0.50 8.32
CA THR A 268 -15.20 0.22 9.29
C THR A 268 -16.29 1.27 9.21
N ILE A 269 -17.54 0.81 9.17
CA ILE A 269 -18.73 1.64 9.35
C ILE A 269 -19.24 1.30 10.74
N PRO A 270 -19.09 2.17 11.76
CA PRO A 270 -19.44 1.83 13.15
C PRO A 270 -20.89 1.41 13.36
N GLN A 271 -21.80 1.86 12.47
CA GLN A 271 -23.22 1.55 12.53
C GLN A 271 -23.63 0.27 11.78
N ALA A 272 -22.69 -0.38 11.12
CA ALA A 272 -22.93 -1.60 10.37
C ALA A 272 -22.10 -2.76 10.88
N GLU A 273 -22.69 -3.94 10.90
CA GLU A 273 -21.98 -5.17 11.23
C GLU A 273 -20.95 -5.48 10.14
N ARG A 274 -19.72 -5.79 10.54
CA ARG A 274 -18.66 -6.22 9.63
C ARG A 274 -18.98 -7.60 9.09
N GLN A 275 -19.04 -7.72 7.79
CA GLN A 275 -19.18 -9.03 7.16
C GLN A 275 -17.89 -9.84 7.30
N PRO A 276 -17.96 -11.11 7.70
CA PRO A 276 -16.79 -11.96 7.77
C PRO A 276 -16.19 -12.21 6.38
N PRO A 277 -14.88 -12.43 6.29
CA PRO A 277 -14.26 -12.84 5.03
C PRO A 277 -14.80 -14.18 4.57
N ARG A 278 -15.00 -14.32 3.27
CA ARG A 278 -15.41 -15.58 2.66
C ARG A 278 -14.19 -16.42 2.28
N PRO A 279 -14.28 -17.77 2.33
CA PRO A 279 -13.22 -18.62 1.83
C PRO A 279 -13.04 -18.44 0.31
N ALA A 280 -11.83 -18.73 -0.17
CA ALA A 280 -11.59 -18.77 -1.60
C ALA A 280 -12.43 -19.90 -2.26
N PRO A 281 -13.09 -19.66 -3.40
CA PRO A 281 -13.81 -20.71 -4.11
C PRO A 281 -12.85 -21.66 -4.85
N LEU A 282 -13.30 -22.88 -5.09
CA LEU A 282 -12.69 -23.74 -6.10
C LEU A 282 -12.91 -23.18 -7.51
N ASN A 283 -12.04 -23.53 -8.44
CA ASN A 283 -12.24 -23.17 -9.84
C ASN A 283 -13.56 -23.79 -10.35
N GLY A 284 -14.44 -22.94 -10.91
CA GLY A 284 -15.73 -23.39 -11.42
C GLY A 284 -16.82 -23.59 -10.36
N GLN A 285 -16.54 -23.47 -9.08
CA GLN A 285 -17.50 -23.72 -7.99
C GLN A 285 -18.84 -22.98 -8.16
N HIS A 286 -18.82 -21.79 -8.70
CA HIS A 286 -20.01 -20.94 -8.89
C HIS A 286 -20.49 -20.88 -10.34
N SER A 287 -19.94 -21.69 -11.24
CA SER A 287 -20.26 -21.62 -12.68
C SER A 287 -21.75 -21.80 -12.95
N GLU A 288 -22.36 -22.86 -12.41
CA GLU A 288 -23.80 -23.13 -12.61
C GLU A 288 -24.68 -22.03 -12.00
N GLU A 289 -24.36 -21.57 -10.77
CA GLU A 289 -25.09 -20.50 -10.11
C GLU A 289 -25.08 -19.21 -10.95
N VAL A 290 -23.90 -18.81 -11.45
CA VAL A 290 -23.76 -17.60 -12.27
C VAL A 290 -24.47 -17.72 -13.59
N LEU A 291 -24.36 -18.87 -14.29
CA LEU A 291 -25.01 -19.09 -15.56
C LEU A 291 -26.54 -19.11 -15.43
N THR A 292 -27.05 -19.72 -14.38
CA THR A 292 -28.49 -19.75 -14.10
C THR A 292 -28.99 -18.37 -13.66
N SER A 293 -28.38 -17.77 -12.62
CA SER A 293 -28.93 -16.57 -12.00
C SER A 293 -28.72 -15.30 -12.83
N ARG A 294 -27.64 -15.23 -13.62
CA ARG A 294 -27.26 -14.03 -14.39
C ARG A 294 -27.55 -14.11 -15.88
N LEU A 295 -27.60 -15.31 -16.45
CA LEU A 295 -27.86 -15.53 -17.88
C LEU A 295 -29.16 -16.29 -18.14
N SER A 296 -29.82 -16.74 -17.08
CA SER A 296 -31.10 -17.50 -17.17
C SER A 296 -30.98 -18.75 -18.05
N LEU A 297 -29.78 -19.37 -18.07
CA LEU A 297 -29.59 -20.61 -18.80
C LEU A 297 -30.28 -21.76 -18.08
N SER A 298 -30.92 -22.64 -18.84
CA SER A 298 -31.48 -23.86 -18.31
C SER A 298 -30.39 -24.89 -17.97
N SER A 299 -30.70 -25.82 -17.08
CA SER A 299 -29.75 -26.89 -16.71
C SER A 299 -29.29 -27.71 -17.93
N GLY A 300 -30.16 -27.90 -18.95
CA GLY A 300 -29.78 -28.58 -20.19
C GLY A 300 -28.81 -27.79 -21.08
N GLU A 301 -28.88 -26.46 -21.07
CA GLU A 301 -27.91 -25.60 -21.77
C GLU A 301 -26.59 -25.58 -21.05
N ILE A 302 -26.60 -25.52 -19.72
CA ILE A 302 -25.39 -25.57 -18.90
C ILE A 302 -24.67 -26.92 -19.07
N ALA A 303 -25.41 -28.04 -19.01
CA ALA A 303 -24.86 -29.37 -19.24
C ALA A 303 -24.13 -29.46 -20.59
N ARG A 304 -24.77 -28.95 -21.68
CA ARG A 304 -24.12 -28.93 -23.01
C ARG A 304 -22.83 -28.12 -23.06
N LEU A 305 -22.75 -27.00 -22.30
CA LEU A 305 -21.51 -26.18 -22.20
C LEU A 305 -20.42 -26.90 -21.42
N ILE A 306 -20.78 -27.65 -20.39
CA ILE A 306 -19.87 -28.50 -19.61
C ILE A 306 -19.35 -29.65 -20.47
N ASP A 307 -20.24 -30.38 -21.12
CA ASP A 307 -19.89 -31.50 -22.02
C ASP A 307 -19.00 -31.07 -23.20
N ALA A 308 -19.18 -29.84 -23.68
CA ALA A 308 -18.35 -29.24 -24.71
C ALA A 308 -16.99 -28.68 -24.17
N GLY A 309 -16.72 -28.77 -22.86
CA GLY A 309 -15.52 -28.24 -22.25
C GLY A 309 -15.40 -26.71 -22.25
N ILE A 310 -16.53 -26.00 -22.48
CA ILE A 310 -16.57 -24.53 -22.49
C ILE A 310 -16.70 -23.98 -21.08
N VAL A 311 -17.33 -24.71 -20.18
CA VAL A 311 -17.55 -24.35 -18.77
C VAL A 311 -16.94 -25.43 -17.89
N GLY A 312 -16.06 -25.01 -16.99
CA GLY A 312 -15.57 -25.87 -15.91
C GLY A 312 -16.50 -25.81 -14.70
N VAL A 313 -16.67 -26.94 -14.03
CA VAL A 313 -17.33 -27.05 -12.71
C VAL A 313 -16.30 -27.52 -11.70
N GLY A 314 -16.34 -27.00 -10.46
CA GLY A 314 -15.41 -27.33 -9.38
C GLY A 314 -15.86 -28.56 -8.60
#